data_401d1e0e25c0e9e67fa608e3f2bde176
#
_entry.id   401d1e0e25c0e9e67fa608e3f2bde176
#
_cell.length_a   1.000
_cell.length_b   1.000
_cell.length_c   1.000
_cell.angle_alpha   90.00
_cell.angle_beta   90.00
_cell.angle_gamma   90.00
#
_symmetry.space_group_name_H-M   'P 1'
#
loop_
_entity.id
_entity.type
_entity.pdbx_description
1 polymer ?
#
loop_
_entity_poly.entity_id
_entity_poly.type
_entity_poly.pdbx_seq_one_letter_code
_entity_poly.pdbx_strand_id
1 'polypeptide(L)'
;MEFKYNVYDEGELIEIAENIESEHFPNMVICLNGELGSGKTVFTKAFAKSLGITDDVTSPTFNIIKEYSNGELPLYHMDVYRLDGNVNELGIEEYFDKDGVTIIEWADMISDILPNERLDIRIKIIDENSRVLIIKPYGKKYEELCEAVL
;
A
#
# COMPACT_ATOMS: atom_id res chain seq x y z
N MET A 1 12.52 -2.47 -13.71
CA MET A 1 13.15 -2.64 -12.39
C MET A 1 12.20 -3.39 -11.47
N GLU A 2 12.70 -4.39 -10.77
CA GLU A 2 11.90 -5.24 -9.90
C GLU A 2 12.76 -5.69 -8.73
N PHE A 3 12.19 -5.61 -7.51
CA PHE A 3 12.86 -6.04 -6.29
C PHE A 3 12.09 -7.23 -5.71
N LYS A 4 12.79 -8.28 -5.33
CA LYS A 4 12.19 -9.48 -4.80
C LYS A 4 12.77 -9.81 -3.42
N TYR A 5 11.91 -9.98 -2.42
CA TYR A 5 12.31 -10.25 -1.05
C TYR A 5 11.58 -11.45 -0.48
N ASN A 6 12.36 -12.34 0.15
CA ASN A 6 11.78 -13.41 0.95
C ASN A 6 11.66 -12.91 2.38
N VAL A 7 10.48 -13.01 2.97
CA VAL A 7 10.27 -12.72 4.39
C VAL A 7 9.81 -13.99 5.07
N TYR A 8 10.35 -14.26 6.22
CA TYR A 8 10.14 -15.53 6.93
C TYR A 8 9.23 -15.38 8.15
N ASP A 9 8.88 -14.15 8.51
CA ASP A 9 7.92 -13.86 9.57
C ASP A 9 7.29 -12.49 9.36
N GLU A 10 6.29 -12.20 10.18
CA GLU A 10 5.56 -10.94 10.11
C GLU A 10 6.46 -9.74 10.44
N GLY A 11 7.40 -9.91 11.34
CA GLY A 11 8.34 -8.84 11.73
C GLY A 11 9.18 -8.34 10.56
N GLU A 12 9.61 -9.24 9.67
CA GLU A 12 10.36 -8.85 8.48
C GLU A 12 9.51 -8.07 7.49
N LEU A 13 8.22 -8.44 7.36
CA LEU A 13 7.28 -7.70 6.53
C LEU A 13 7.04 -6.29 7.08
N ILE A 14 6.89 -6.18 8.40
CA ILE A 14 6.73 -4.90 9.08
C ILE A 14 7.95 -4.01 8.84
N GLU A 15 9.15 -4.56 8.91
CA GLU A 15 10.38 -3.82 8.69
C GLU A 15 10.44 -3.22 7.26
N ILE A 16 10.01 -4.00 6.26
CA ILE A 16 9.96 -3.50 4.88
C ILE A 16 8.98 -2.33 4.78
N ALA A 17 7.81 -2.44 5.40
CA ALA A 17 6.83 -1.35 5.40
C ALA A 17 7.37 -0.09 6.06
N GLU A 18 8.07 -0.23 7.18
CA GLU A 18 8.68 0.89 7.88
C GLU A 18 9.77 1.55 7.05
N ASN A 19 10.59 0.76 6.36
CA ASN A 19 11.64 1.28 5.49
C ASN A 19 11.06 2.08 4.33
N ILE A 20 10.00 1.57 3.72
CA ILE A 20 9.33 2.28 2.62
C ILE A 20 8.72 3.58 3.13
N GLU A 21 8.09 3.55 4.32
CA GLU A 21 7.51 4.75 4.91
C GLU A 21 8.57 5.82 5.20
N SER A 22 9.78 5.43 5.58
CA SER A 22 10.84 6.39 5.90
C SER A 22 11.17 7.35 4.75
N GLU A 23 10.83 6.97 3.53
CA GLU A 23 11.03 7.79 2.33
C GLU A 23 9.70 8.30 1.75
N HIS A 24 8.66 8.42 2.58
CA HIS A 24 7.35 8.87 2.11
C HIS A 24 7.38 10.29 1.54
N PHE A 25 6.47 10.56 0.64
CA PHE A 25 6.30 11.88 0.04
C PHE A 25 4.81 12.13 -0.26
N PRO A 26 4.41 13.39 -0.37
CA PRO A 26 3.01 13.71 -0.70
C PRO A 26 2.60 13.12 -2.05
N ASN A 27 1.36 12.63 -2.10
CA ASN A 27 0.77 11.99 -3.28
C ASN A 27 1.38 10.64 -3.64
N MET A 28 2.07 10.01 -2.68
CA MET A 28 2.57 8.65 -2.83
C MET A 28 1.41 7.68 -2.96
N VAL A 29 1.50 6.76 -3.93
CA VAL A 29 0.50 5.71 -4.14
C VAL A 29 1.18 4.35 -4.06
N ILE A 30 0.68 3.52 -3.14
CA ILE A 30 1.14 2.14 -2.95
C ILE A 30 -0.01 1.21 -3.29
N CYS A 31 0.24 0.28 -4.21
CA CYS A 31 -0.73 -0.71 -4.64
C CYS A 31 -0.34 -2.07 -4.10
N LEU A 32 -1.19 -2.63 -3.23
CA LEU A 32 -0.96 -3.92 -2.59
C LEU A 32 -1.84 -4.99 -3.22
N ASN A 33 -1.22 -6.05 -3.72
CA ASN A 33 -1.92 -7.19 -4.30
C ASN A 33 -1.43 -8.47 -3.63
N GLY A 34 -2.34 -9.39 -3.41
CA GLY A 34 -2.05 -10.67 -2.79
C GLY A 34 -3.32 -11.33 -2.32
N GLU A 35 -3.27 -12.63 -2.11
CA GLU A 35 -4.42 -13.40 -1.62
C GLU A 35 -4.82 -12.97 -0.21
N LEU A 36 -6.04 -13.32 0.19
CA LEU A 36 -6.51 -13.12 1.56
C LEU A 36 -5.52 -13.76 2.54
N GLY A 37 -5.13 -13.02 3.57
CA GLY A 37 -4.17 -13.50 4.55
C GLY A 37 -2.71 -13.37 4.13
N SER A 38 -2.41 -12.72 2.99
CA SER A 38 -1.03 -12.57 2.54
C SER A 38 -0.22 -11.56 3.37
N GLY A 39 -0.89 -10.61 4.03
CA GLY A 39 -0.22 -9.59 4.85
C GLY A 39 -0.43 -8.16 4.38
N LYS A 40 -1.38 -7.92 3.48
CA LYS A 40 -1.67 -6.55 2.99
C LYS A 40 -2.05 -5.61 4.13
N THR A 41 -2.91 -6.08 5.03
CA THR A 41 -3.34 -5.28 6.19
C THR A 41 -2.20 -5.08 7.18
N VAL A 42 -1.37 -6.11 7.39
CA VAL A 42 -0.18 -6.01 8.23
C VAL A 42 0.77 -4.92 7.71
N PHE A 43 1.01 -4.92 6.41
CA PHE A 43 1.84 -3.89 5.76
C PHE A 43 1.25 -2.50 6.01
N THR A 44 -0.04 -2.33 5.77
CA THR A 44 -0.72 -1.04 5.90
C THR A 44 -0.68 -0.53 7.35
N LYS A 45 -0.91 -1.40 8.32
CA LYS A 45 -0.82 -1.03 9.74
C LYS A 45 0.59 -0.59 10.13
N ALA A 46 1.60 -1.29 9.66
CA ALA A 46 2.99 -0.96 9.96
C ALA A 46 3.38 0.37 9.33
N PHE A 47 3.00 0.59 8.08
CA PHE A 47 3.23 1.85 7.38
C PHE A 47 2.56 3.01 8.12
N ALA A 48 1.28 2.84 8.49
CA ALA A 48 0.51 3.86 9.19
C ALA A 48 1.15 4.24 10.53
N LYS A 49 1.54 3.23 11.31
CA LYS A 49 2.19 3.46 12.61
C LYS A 49 3.49 4.23 12.44
N SER A 50 4.29 3.86 11.46
CA SER A 50 5.56 4.53 11.16
C SER A 50 5.32 5.97 10.70
N LEU A 51 4.22 6.23 9.99
CA LEU A 51 3.82 7.57 9.53
C LEU A 51 3.31 8.45 10.68
N GLY A 52 3.13 7.89 11.86
CA GLY A 52 2.69 8.63 13.05
C GLY A 52 1.20 8.57 13.32
N ILE A 53 0.47 7.71 12.62
CA ILE A 53 -0.96 7.54 12.86
C ILE A 53 -1.16 6.73 14.14
N THR A 54 -1.91 7.30 15.07
CA THR A 54 -2.17 6.69 16.37
C THR A 54 -3.51 5.95 16.43
N ASP A 55 -4.36 6.15 15.44
CA ASP A 55 -5.63 5.42 15.34
C ASP A 55 -5.40 3.95 15.04
N ASP A 56 -6.34 3.11 15.43
CA ASP A 56 -6.30 1.70 15.12
C ASP A 56 -6.68 1.50 13.65
N VAL A 57 -5.70 1.18 12.82
CA VAL A 57 -5.90 0.99 11.38
C VAL A 57 -6.46 -0.42 11.14
N THR A 58 -7.67 -0.47 10.59
CA THR A 58 -8.33 -1.73 10.27
C THR A 58 -8.71 -1.75 8.80
N SER A 59 -8.95 -2.95 8.27
CA SER A 59 -9.40 -3.09 6.89
C SER A 59 -10.77 -2.39 6.72
N PRO A 60 -10.94 -1.56 5.68
CA PRO A 60 -12.23 -0.90 5.42
C PRO A 60 -13.25 -1.91 4.89
N THR A 61 -14.09 -2.48 5.78
CA THR A 61 -15.02 -3.55 5.43
C THR A 61 -16.32 -3.06 4.80
N PHE A 62 -16.84 -1.94 5.28
CA PHE A 62 -18.11 -1.37 4.79
C PHE A 62 -17.90 -0.12 3.96
N ASN A 63 -16.86 0.65 4.30
CA ASN A 63 -16.45 1.80 3.53
C ASN A 63 -15.21 1.40 2.75
N ILE A 64 -15.24 1.54 1.45
CA ILE A 64 -14.12 1.18 0.59
C ILE A 64 -12.88 2.02 0.89
N ILE A 65 -13.09 3.25 1.37
CA ILE A 65 -12.03 4.20 1.70
C ILE A 65 -12.13 4.62 3.15
N LYS A 66 -10.99 4.61 3.85
CA LYS A 66 -10.90 5.08 5.23
C LYS A 66 -9.74 6.09 5.31
N GLU A 67 -10.03 7.25 5.88
CA GLU A 67 -9.04 8.32 6.02
C GLU A 67 -8.52 8.41 7.45
N TYR A 68 -7.20 8.56 7.58
CA TYR A 68 -6.52 8.78 8.86
C TYR A 68 -5.70 10.06 8.72
N SER A 69 -6.00 11.06 9.53
CA SER A 69 -5.42 12.40 9.38
C SER A 69 -4.48 12.84 10.51
N ASN A 70 -4.20 11.98 11.48
CA ASN A 70 -3.38 12.35 12.63
C ASN A 70 -1.90 12.00 12.54
N GLY A 71 -1.41 11.58 11.37
CA GLY A 71 0.01 11.32 11.12
C GLY A 71 0.70 12.51 10.46
N GLU A 72 1.95 12.31 10.02
CA GLU A 72 2.70 13.34 9.31
C GLU A 72 2.03 13.78 8.02
N LEU A 73 1.42 12.82 7.31
CA LEU A 73 0.57 13.07 6.15
C LEU A 73 -0.73 12.31 6.35
N PRO A 74 -1.82 12.73 5.70
CA PRO A 74 -3.04 11.92 5.68
C PRO A 74 -2.78 10.59 5.00
N LEU A 75 -3.38 9.53 5.51
CA LEU A 75 -3.35 8.21 4.90
C LEU A 75 -4.76 7.86 4.40
N TYR A 76 -4.86 7.53 3.13
CA TYR A 76 -6.10 7.07 2.51
C TYR A 76 -5.97 5.57 2.24
N HIS A 77 -6.59 4.77 3.11
CA HIS A 77 -6.56 3.31 3.03
C HIS A 77 -7.79 2.82 2.28
N MET A 78 -7.57 2.14 1.18
CA MET A 78 -8.62 1.64 0.31
C MET A 78 -8.56 0.13 0.20
N ASP A 79 -9.74 -0.51 0.18
CA ASP A 79 -9.88 -1.92 -0.18
C ASP A 79 -10.93 -1.99 -1.28
N VAL A 80 -10.49 -2.31 -2.49
CA VAL A 80 -11.34 -2.27 -3.67
C VAL A 80 -11.78 -3.65 -4.15
N TYR A 81 -11.62 -4.67 -3.32
CA TYR A 81 -11.99 -6.05 -3.65
C TYR A 81 -13.45 -6.20 -4.10
N ARG A 82 -14.36 -5.42 -3.51
CA ARG A 82 -15.80 -5.51 -3.78
C ARG A 82 -16.30 -4.54 -4.86
N LEU A 83 -15.39 -3.86 -5.56
CA LEU A 83 -15.81 -2.93 -6.60
C LEU A 83 -16.11 -3.66 -7.90
N ASP A 84 -17.38 -3.69 -8.27
CA ASP A 84 -17.88 -4.28 -9.50
C ASP A 84 -18.00 -3.20 -10.58
N GLY A 85 -16.87 -2.63 -11.02
CA GLY A 85 -16.88 -1.70 -12.15
C GLY A 85 -17.42 -0.29 -11.92
N ASN A 86 -17.88 0.03 -10.71
CA ASN A 86 -18.43 1.36 -10.37
C ASN A 86 -17.37 2.29 -9.76
N VAL A 87 -16.12 2.13 -10.15
CA VAL A 87 -15.00 2.89 -9.58
C VAL A 87 -15.13 4.40 -9.78
N ASN A 88 -15.73 4.84 -10.88
CA ASN A 88 -15.85 6.25 -11.20
C ASN A 88 -16.79 7.01 -10.26
N GLU A 89 -17.73 6.33 -9.63
CA GLU A 89 -18.70 6.95 -8.73
C GLU A 89 -18.14 7.26 -7.35
N LEU A 90 -17.00 6.65 -6.98
CA LEU A 90 -16.42 6.77 -5.64
C LEU A 90 -15.38 7.87 -5.51
N GLY A 91 -14.99 8.49 -6.62
CA GLY A 91 -14.00 9.57 -6.59
C GLY A 91 -12.62 9.12 -6.14
N ILE A 92 -12.25 7.85 -6.39
CA ILE A 92 -10.97 7.28 -5.97
C ILE A 92 -9.80 8.10 -6.50
N GLU A 93 -9.86 8.51 -7.76
CA GLU A 93 -8.77 9.25 -8.41
C GLU A 93 -8.49 10.60 -7.74
N GLU A 94 -9.48 11.20 -7.10
CA GLU A 94 -9.31 12.49 -6.41
C GLU A 94 -8.33 12.38 -5.24
N TYR A 95 -8.24 11.21 -4.61
CA TYR A 95 -7.35 11.00 -3.46
C TYR A 95 -5.88 11.01 -3.85
N PHE A 96 -5.57 10.71 -5.11
CA PHE A 96 -4.17 10.65 -5.56
C PHE A 96 -3.49 12.03 -5.53
N ASP A 97 -4.25 13.10 -5.51
CA ASP A 97 -3.76 14.49 -5.54
C ASP A 97 -4.11 15.30 -4.28
N LYS A 98 -4.41 14.63 -3.17
CA LYS A 98 -4.81 15.30 -1.93
C LYS A 98 -3.68 15.45 -0.90
N ASP A 99 -2.43 15.42 -1.35
CA ASP A 99 -1.23 15.63 -0.51
C ASP A 99 -1.05 14.60 0.61
N GLY A 100 -1.66 13.44 0.48
CA GLY A 100 -1.51 12.33 1.42
C GLY A 100 -0.83 11.13 0.79
N VAL A 101 -0.82 10.03 1.51
CA VAL A 101 -0.38 8.72 1.00
C VAL A 101 -1.62 7.86 0.80
N THR A 102 -1.72 7.23 -0.36
CA THR A 102 -2.82 6.32 -0.68
C THR A 102 -2.28 4.90 -0.72
N ILE A 103 -2.89 4.00 0.06
CA ILE A 103 -2.58 2.56 0.02
C ILE A 103 -3.84 1.84 -0.44
N ILE A 104 -3.73 1.10 -1.54
CA ILE A 104 -4.86 0.42 -2.17
C ILE A 104 -4.64 -1.09 -2.10
N GLU A 105 -5.49 -1.79 -1.33
CA GLU A 105 -5.50 -3.26 -1.30
C GLU A 105 -6.38 -3.77 -2.44
N TRP A 106 -5.95 -4.85 -3.09
CA TRP A 106 -6.60 -5.42 -4.27
C TRP A 106 -6.57 -4.46 -5.47
N ALA A 107 -5.47 -3.73 -5.62
CA ALA A 107 -5.35 -2.66 -6.61
C ALA A 107 -5.53 -3.15 -8.06
N ASP A 108 -5.23 -4.43 -8.35
CA ASP A 108 -5.43 -5.01 -9.68
C ASP A 108 -6.91 -4.92 -10.14
N MET A 109 -7.85 -4.84 -9.17
CA MET A 109 -9.28 -4.72 -9.48
C MET A 109 -9.63 -3.39 -10.14
N ILE A 110 -8.78 -2.37 -9.99
CA ILE A 110 -9.00 -1.04 -10.56
C ILE A 110 -7.82 -0.58 -11.42
N SER A 111 -7.18 -1.53 -12.11
CA SER A 111 -5.98 -1.25 -12.90
C SER A 111 -6.15 -0.11 -13.89
N ASP A 112 -7.36 0.08 -14.43
CA ASP A 112 -7.64 1.11 -15.45
C ASP A 112 -7.51 2.54 -14.93
N ILE A 113 -7.66 2.75 -13.62
CA ILE A 113 -7.62 4.10 -13.04
C ILE A 113 -6.41 4.36 -12.17
N LEU A 114 -5.51 3.39 -12.03
CA LEU A 114 -4.29 3.59 -11.26
C LEU A 114 -3.38 4.63 -11.91
N PRO A 115 -2.71 5.49 -11.12
CA PRO A 115 -1.79 6.44 -11.71
C PRO A 115 -0.59 5.73 -12.35
N ASN A 116 -0.01 6.35 -13.37
CA ASN A 116 1.16 5.79 -14.05
C ASN A 116 2.36 5.69 -13.12
N GLU A 117 2.50 6.64 -12.19
CA GLU A 117 3.57 6.61 -11.20
C GLU A 117 3.03 6.09 -9.88
N ARG A 118 3.60 4.98 -9.42
CA ARG A 118 3.14 4.29 -8.22
C ARG A 118 4.15 3.23 -7.79
N LEU A 119 3.97 2.67 -6.61
CA LEU A 119 4.73 1.52 -6.13
C LEU A 119 3.81 0.32 -6.08
N ASP A 120 4.06 -0.67 -6.91
CA ASP A 120 3.31 -1.93 -6.90
C ASP A 120 4.02 -2.94 -5.99
N ILE A 121 3.27 -3.53 -5.06
CA ILE A 121 3.78 -4.56 -4.16
C ILE A 121 2.85 -5.75 -4.24
N ARG A 122 3.39 -6.89 -4.64
CA ARG A 122 2.66 -8.15 -4.65
C ARG A 122 3.20 -9.04 -3.56
N ILE A 123 2.33 -9.53 -2.70
CA ILE A 123 2.69 -10.40 -1.58
C ILE A 123 2.18 -11.80 -1.88
N LYS A 124 3.10 -12.76 -2.03
CA LYS A 124 2.76 -14.15 -2.30
C LYS A 124 2.97 -15.00 -1.07
N ILE A 125 1.99 -15.84 -0.77
CA ILE A 125 2.06 -16.79 0.35
C ILE A 125 2.90 -17.99 -0.10
N ILE A 126 3.95 -18.29 0.67
CA ILE A 126 4.81 -19.46 0.43
C ILE A 126 4.41 -20.59 1.37
N ASP A 127 4.32 -20.29 2.66
CA ASP A 127 3.82 -21.20 3.68
C ASP A 127 3.17 -20.39 4.81
N GLU A 128 2.87 -21.02 5.93
CA GLU A 128 2.18 -20.37 7.04
C GLU A 128 2.83 -19.06 7.49
N ASN A 129 4.17 -19.01 7.54
CA ASN A 129 4.91 -17.86 8.06
C ASN A 129 5.66 -17.07 7.00
N SER A 130 5.94 -17.69 5.86
CA SER A 130 6.82 -17.13 4.83
C SER A 130 6.05 -16.49 3.69
N ARG A 131 6.59 -15.39 3.19
CA ARG A 131 6.01 -14.64 2.06
C ARG A 131 7.13 -14.25 1.09
N VAL A 132 6.75 -13.99 -0.15
CA VAL A 132 7.62 -13.34 -1.12
C VAL A 132 6.98 -12.02 -1.51
N LEU A 133 7.74 -10.94 -1.40
CA LEU A 133 7.31 -9.62 -1.87
C LEU A 133 7.98 -9.32 -3.20
N ILE A 134 7.17 -8.93 -4.17
CA ILE A 134 7.64 -8.47 -5.47
C ILE A 134 7.27 -7.00 -5.57
N ILE A 135 8.29 -6.13 -5.62
CA ILE A 135 8.11 -4.69 -5.57
C ILE A 135 8.55 -4.09 -6.90
N LYS A 136 7.64 -3.39 -7.57
CA LYS A 136 7.90 -2.75 -8.85
C LYS A 136 7.63 -1.25 -8.74
N PRO A 137 8.68 -0.42 -8.77
CA PRO A 137 8.50 1.02 -8.82
C PRO A 137 8.18 1.49 -10.23
N TYR A 138 7.23 2.40 -10.36
CA TYR A 138 6.90 3.08 -11.59
C TYR A 138 7.05 4.58 -11.37
N GLY A 139 8.04 5.18 -12.00
CA GLY A 139 8.36 6.58 -11.86
C GLY A 139 9.63 6.82 -11.06
N LYS A 140 10.30 7.93 -11.34
CA LYS A 140 11.62 8.24 -10.79
C LYS A 140 11.63 8.29 -9.26
N LYS A 141 10.64 8.92 -8.65
CA LYS A 141 10.58 9.02 -7.18
C LYS A 141 10.49 7.65 -6.54
N TYR A 142 9.73 6.75 -7.13
CA TYR A 142 9.56 5.39 -6.62
C TYR A 142 10.82 4.54 -6.82
N GLU A 143 11.50 4.74 -7.95
CA GLU A 143 12.77 4.06 -8.20
C GLU A 143 13.83 4.51 -7.19
N GLU A 144 13.92 5.81 -6.95
CA GLU A 144 14.86 6.37 -5.97
C GLU A 144 14.56 5.87 -4.56
N LEU A 145 13.27 5.79 -4.19
CA LEU A 145 12.84 5.24 -2.91
C LEU A 145 13.34 3.80 -2.75
N CYS A 146 13.10 2.96 -3.74
CA CYS A 146 13.52 1.57 -3.69
C CYS A 146 15.04 1.44 -3.58
N GLU A 147 15.78 2.24 -4.33
CA GLU A 147 17.25 2.23 -4.27
C GLU A 147 17.76 2.67 -2.90
N ALA A 148 17.04 3.56 -2.22
CA ALA A 148 17.45 4.08 -0.91
C ALA A 148 17.19 3.07 0.21
N VAL A 149 16.12 2.28 0.16
CA VAL A 149 15.68 1.48 1.30
C VAL A 149 15.63 -0.04 1.07
N LEU A 150 15.80 -0.49 -0.17
CA LEU A 150 15.70 -1.93 -0.48
C LEU A 150 17.01 -2.53 -0.99
#